data_36087fe2fd7ddcf94e61c11f1e874c8d
#
_entry.id   36087fe2fd7ddcf94e61c11f1e874c8d
#
_cell.length_a   1.000
_cell.length_b   1.000
_cell.length_c   1.000
_cell.angle_alpha   90.00
_cell.angle_beta   90.00
_cell.angle_gamma   90.00
#
_symmetry.space_group_name_H-M   'P 1'
#
loop_
_entity.id
_entity.type
_entity.pdbx_description
1 polymer ?
#
loop_
_entity_poly.entity_id
_entity_poly.type
_entity_poly.pdbx_seq_one_letter_code
_entity_poly.pdbx_strand_id
1 'polypeptide(L)'
;MNKYSNEIINNFPEYLFNEINQKKIAARHSGKDIIDLGYGNPDLPTHDKVVEKLIETAKLKKNHKYSVSKGIFGLREAIAIKYEKNYQVNLDANSNVVNTIGSKEGLTHLLMSVLNPGDKVVVQDPSYPIHHFAPLIARAETIKVNCLEKSAFLTELNDILKKTKIKLLLISFPHNPTTLTVDQIFYDSLVELAEKYNFLIVNDFAYSDIYFEGNKPPSLLSSDKNLQHSVELYSLTKGYSMAGWRVGFAVGNADAVAAVTKLKSYIDYGTFQPIQIASTVALNELDEYPFELSTVYKERRELVVEHLKDLDFIVQESDATMFVWAKLPEKF
;
A
#
# COMPACT_ATOMS: atom_id res chain seq x y z
N MET A 1 -16.51 21.56 16.68
CA MET A 1 -15.08 21.17 16.85
C MET A 1 -14.92 20.44 18.17
N ASN A 2 -14.18 19.32 18.19
CA ASN A 2 -13.90 18.61 19.43
C ASN A 2 -12.91 19.44 20.26
N LYS A 3 -13.23 19.67 21.55
CA LYS A 3 -12.44 20.52 22.47
C LYS A 3 -10.97 20.06 22.62
N TYR A 4 -10.70 18.77 22.46
CA TYR A 4 -9.39 18.18 22.71
C TYR A 4 -8.64 17.75 21.43
N SER A 5 -9.27 17.88 20.26
CA SER A 5 -8.61 17.59 18.98
C SER A 5 -7.78 18.79 18.53
N ASN A 6 -6.62 18.52 17.95
CA ASN A 6 -5.83 19.55 17.30
C ASN A 6 -6.48 19.98 15.96
N GLU A 7 -6.01 21.09 15.39
CA GLU A 7 -6.54 21.66 14.16
C GLU A 7 -6.50 20.69 12.99
N ILE A 8 -5.45 19.91 12.84
CA ILE A 8 -5.29 18.93 11.76
C ILE A 8 -6.42 17.90 11.81
N ILE A 9 -6.65 17.31 12.98
CA ILE A 9 -7.70 16.28 13.17
C ILE A 9 -9.11 16.87 13.01
N ASN A 10 -9.33 18.11 13.47
CA ASN A 10 -10.62 18.79 13.30
C ASN A 10 -10.96 19.07 11.83
N ASN A 11 -9.96 19.20 10.97
CA ASN A 11 -10.14 19.42 9.53
C ASN A 11 -10.29 18.12 8.72
N PHE A 12 -10.14 16.95 9.35
CA PHE A 12 -10.41 15.69 8.65
C PHE A 12 -11.92 15.50 8.49
N PRO A 13 -12.38 15.10 7.29
CA PRO A 13 -13.76 14.69 7.12
C PRO A 13 -14.03 13.42 7.94
N GLU A 14 -15.31 13.13 8.18
CA GLU A 14 -15.67 11.81 8.69
C GLU A 14 -15.17 10.72 7.75
N TYR A 15 -14.68 9.63 8.35
CA TYR A 15 -14.12 8.53 7.55
C TYR A 15 -15.25 7.85 6.79
N LEU A 16 -15.25 7.97 5.46
CA LEU A 16 -16.30 7.51 4.57
C LEU A 16 -16.79 6.08 4.87
N PHE A 17 -15.89 5.17 5.15
CA PHE A 17 -16.25 3.78 5.46
C PHE A 17 -17.02 3.63 6.78
N ASN A 18 -16.88 4.56 7.74
CA ASN A 18 -17.70 4.55 8.96
C ASN A 18 -19.15 4.90 8.64
N GLU A 19 -19.38 5.91 7.82
CA GLU A 19 -20.72 6.30 7.38
C GLU A 19 -21.41 5.18 6.59
N ILE A 20 -20.72 4.59 5.63
CA ILE A 20 -21.22 3.45 4.85
C ILE A 20 -21.56 2.27 5.79
N ASN A 21 -20.69 1.98 6.75
CA ASN A 21 -20.91 0.88 7.69
C ASN A 21 -22.14 1.12 8.58
N GLN A 22 -22.34 2.35 9.07
CA GLN A 22 -23.55 2.71 9.83
C GLN A 22 -24.83 2.53 9.00
N LYS A 23 -24.83 2.97 7.73
CA LYS A 23 -25.95 2.75 6.79
C LYS A 23 -26.25 1.28 6.56
N LYS A 24 -25.20 0.43 6.39
CA LYS A 24 -25.35 -1.02 6.25
C LYS A 24 -25.98 -1.67 7.49
N ILE A 25 -25.48 -1.29 8.68
CA ILE A 25 -25.99 -1.81 9.95
C ILE A 25 -27.48 -1.44 10.11
N ALA A 26 -27.84 -0.18 9.88
CA ALA A 26 -29.22 0.28 9.95
C ALA A 26 -30.15 -0.47 8.95
N ALA A 27 -29.67 -0.68 7.72
CA ALA A 27 -30.43 -1.42 6.71
C ALA A 27 -30.62 -2.89 7.10
N ARG A 28 -29.62 -3.57 7.62
CA ARG A 28 -29.72 -4.94 8.14
C ARG A 28 -30.68 -5.04 9.33
N HIS A 29 -30.64 -4.10 10.27
CA HIS A 29 -31.60 -4.04 11.38
C HIS A 29 -33.04 -3.82 10.92
N SER A 30 -33.27 -3.19 9.76
CA SER A 30 -34.59 -3.04 9.15
C SER A 30 -35.02 -4.29 8.32
N GLY A 31 -34.26 -5.40 8.40
CA GLY A 31 -34.57 -6.66 7.71
C GLY A 31 -34.17 -6.71 6.25
N LYS A 32 -33.38 -5.75 5.74
CA LYS A 32 -32.86 -5.77 4.37
C LYS A 32 -31.68 -6.74 4.25
N ASP A 33 -31.71 -7.58 3.22
CA ASP A 33 -30.56 -8.37 2.81
C ASP A 33 -29.57 -7.47 2.07
N ILE A 34 -28.40 -7.24 2.67
CA ILE A 34 -27.36 -6.34 2.12
C ILE A 34 -26.18 -7.16 1.64
N ILE A 35 -25.92 -7.10 0.33
CA ILE A 35 -24.69 -7.55 -0.29
C ILE A 35 -23.72 -6.37 -0.31
N ASP A 36 -22.57 -6.56 0.34
CA ASP A 36 -21.56 -5.48 0.50
C ASP A 36 -20.43 -5.64 -0.52
N LEU A 37 -20.45 -4.82 -1.57
CA LEU A 37 -19.39 -4.71 -2.57
C LEU A 37 -18.49 -3.47 -2.36
N GLY A 38 -18.69 -2.71 -1.28
CA GLY A 38 -18.03 -1.43 -1.06
C GLY A 38 -16.74 -1.48 -0.23
N TYR A 39 -16.42 -2.63 0.38
CA TYR A 39 -15.27 -2.73 1.28
C TYR A 39 -14.26 -3.78 0.81
N GLY A 40 -13.12 -3.31 0.28
CA GLY A 40 -12.03 -4.15 -0.22
C GLY A 40 -11.25 -4.86 0.90
N ASN A 41 -11.94 -5.66 1.72
CA ASN A 41 -11.32 -6.49 2.76
C ASN A 41 -11.16 -7.92 2.23
N PRO A 42 -9.95 -8.52 2.27
CA PRO A 42 -9.79 -9.93 1.96
C PRO A 42 -10.70 -10.79 2.83
N ASP A 43 -11.49 -11.63 2.20
CA ASP A 43 -12.42 -12.57 2.84
C ASP A 43 -11.98 -14.03 2.74
N LEU A 44 -10.97 -14.29 1.91
CA LEU A 44 -10.33 -15.59 1.82
C LEU A 44 -9.43 -15.82 3.06
N PRO A 45 -9.23 -17.07 3.50
CA PRO A 45 -8.45 -17.36 4.70
C PRO A 45 -6.97 -17.03 4.54
N THR A 46 -6.27 -16.81 5.62
CA THR A 46 -4.81 -16.93 5.68
C THR A 46 -4.45 -18.42 5.54
N HIS A 47 -3.38 -18.74 4.82
CA HIS A 47 -2.94 -20.11 4.61
C HIS A 47 -2.63 -20.86 5.92
N ASP A 48 -3.07 -22.12 6.05
CA ASP A 48 -2.97 -22.92 7.29
C ASP A 48 -1.55 -23.02 7.85
N LYS A 49 -0.53 -23.22 7.00
CA LYS A 49 0.88 -23.22 7.44
C LYS A 49 1.27 -21.96 8.24
N VAL A 50 0.75 -20.80 7.86
CA VAL A 50 1.05 -19.53 8.52
C VAL A 50 0.36 -19.50 9.89
N VAL A 51 -0.91 -19.94 9.94
CA VAL A 51 -1.68 -20.03 11.19
C VAL A 51 -1.05 -21.02 12.15
N GLU A 52 -0.66 -22.20 11.69
CA GLU A 52 0.02 -23.23 12.48
C GLU A 52 1.35 -22.71 13.04
N LYS A 53 2.15 -22.01 12.22
CA LYS A 53 3.41 -21.41 12.68
C LYS A 53 3.19 -20.33 13.74
N LEU A 54 2.13 -19.54 13.64
CA LEU A 54 1.76 -18.59 14.69
C LEU A 54 1.45 -19.32 15.99
N ILE A 55 0.61 -20.35 15.95
CA ILE A 55 0.21 -21.15 17.13
C ILE A 55 1.44 -21.80 17.79
N GLU A 56 2.32 -22.41 16.99
CA GLU A 56 3.57 -23.01 17.46
C GLU A 56 4.43 -21.98 18.21
N THR A 57 4.70 -20.85 17.56
CA THR A 57 5.65 -19.86 18.05
C THR A 57 5.08 -18.99 19.17
N ALA A 58 3.75 -18.79 19.22
CA ALA A 58 3.09 -18.10 20.33
C ALA A 58 3.15 -18.89 21.67
N LYS A 59 3.29 -20.20 21.64
CA LYS A 59 3.50 -21.02 22.85
C LYS A 59 4.90 -20.85 23.46
N LEU A 60 5.85 -20.32 22.73
CA LEU A 60 7.23 -20.19 23.19
C LEU A 60 7.41 -18.92 24.03
N LYS A 61 7.63 -19.09 25.33
CA LYS A 61 7.81 -17.99 26.32
C LYS A 61 8.82 -16.92 25.88
N LYS A 62 9.88 -17.30 25.17
CA LYS A 62 10.93 -16.40 24.66
C LYS A 62 10.40 -15.36 23.67
N ASN A 63 9.29 -15.65 22.97
CA ASN A 63 8.72 -14.79 21.93
C ASN A 63 7.76 -13.72 22.48
N HIS A 64 7.52 -13.67 23.80
CA HIS A 64 6.65 -12.69 24.44
C HIS A 64 7.38 -11.43 24.92
N LYS A 65 8.68 -11.33 24.66
CA LYS A 65 9.47 -10.13 24.94
C LYS A 65 9.20 -9.07 23.89
N TYR A 66 9.56 -7.82 24.19
CA TYR A 66 9.60 -6.78 23.16
C TYR A 66 10.40 -7.23 21.95
N SER A 67 9.86 -6.99 20.79
CA SER A 67 10.53 -7.27 19.53
C SER A 67 11.53 -6.14 19.17
N VAL A 68 12.26 -6.34 18.09
CA VAL A 68 13.13 -5.29 17.51
C VAL A 68 12.27 -4.37 16.66
N SER A 69 12.36 -3.06 16.87
CA SER A 69 11.55 -2.05 16.15
C SER A 69 11.64 -2.16 14.63
N LYS A 70 12.79 -2.59 14.10
CA LYS A 70 13.03 -2.82 12.68
C LYS A 70 12.39 -4.09 12.14
N GLY A 71 11.98 -5.01 13.02
CA GLY A 71 11.58 -6.38 12.71
C GLY A 71 12.74 -7.39 12.80
N ILE A 72 12.42 -8.65 13.03
CA ILE A 72 13.42 -9.74 13.12
C ILE A 72 14.19 -9.89 11.82
N PHE A 73 15.46 -10.30 11.92
CA PHE A 73 16.33 -10.41 10.74
C PHE A 73 15.75 -11.36 9.67
N GLY A 74 15.30 -12.57 10.06
CA GLY A 74 14.76 -13.55 9.11
C GLY A 74 13.55 -13.04 8.32
N LEU A 75 12.69 -12.17 8.91
CA LEU A 75 11.59 -11.57 8.18
C LEU A 75 12.08 -10.51 7.18
N ARG A 76 13.07 -9.71 7.56
CA ARG A 76 13.66 -8.69 6.67
C ARG A 76 14.46 -9.34 5.51
N GLU A 77 15.14 -10.43 5.80
CA GLU A 77 15.83 -11.23 4.79
C GLU A 77 14.84 -11.89 3.82
N ALA A 78 13.71 -12.44 4.31
CA ALA A 78 12.69 -13.05 3.47
C ALA A 78 12.09 -12.06 2.46
N ILE A 79 11.83 -10.81 2.87
CA ILE A 79 11.33 -9.78 1.93
C ILE A 79 12.43 -9.35 0.94
N ALA A 80 13.70 -9.28 1.36
CA ALA A 80 14.81 -8.98 0.46
C ALA A 80 14.94 -10.07 -0.62
N ILE A 81 14.87 -11.34 -0.26
CA ILE A 81 14.87 -12.47 -1.19
C ILE A 81 13.67 -12.39 -2.15
N LYS A 82 12.49 -12.04 -1.66
CA LYS A 82 11.30 -11.85 -2.52
C LYS A 82 11.53 -10.76 -3.57
N TYR A 83 12.14 -9.64 -3.20
CA TYR A 83 12.44 -8.55 -4.13
C TYR A 83 13.51 -8.96 -5.16
N GLU A 84 14.55 -9.67 -4.75
CA GLU A 84 15.55 -10.21 -5.66
C GLU A 84 14.93 -11.18 -6.68
N LYS A 85 14.18 -12.18 -6.18
CA LYS A 85 13.50 -13.19 -7.00
C LYS A 85 12.51 -12.58 -8.00
N ASN A 86 11.70 -11.63 -7.52
CA ASN A 86 10.54 -11.15 -8.25
C ASN A 86 10.81 -9.94 -9.14
N TYR A 87 11.78 -9.11 -8.78
CA TYR A 87 12.03 -7.80 -9.38
C TYR A 87 13.50 -7.56 -9.72
N GLN A 88 14.39 -8.51 -9.40
CA GLN A 88 15.85 -8.39 -9.59
C GLN A 88 16.42 -7.17 -8.83
N VAL A 89 15.83 -6.85 -7.69
CA VAL A 89 16.26 -5.76 -6.82
C VAL A 89 17.00 -6.33 -5.62
N ASN A 90 18.27 -5.98 -5.48
CA ASN A 90 19.10 -6.39 -4.36
C ASN A 90 18.91 -5.44 -3.17
N LEU A 91 18.27 -5.92 -2.11
CA LEU A 91 18.07 -5.21 -0.86
C LEU A 91 18.98 -5.77 0.23
N ASP A 92 19.72 -4.92 0.90
CA ASP A 92 20.36 -5.30 2.16
C ASP A 92 19.30 -5.30 3.28
N ALA A 93 19.04 -6.48 3.84
CA ALA A 93 18.11 -6.65 4.95
C ALA A 93 18.45 -5.78 6.18
N ASN A 94 19.69 -5.27 6.30
CA ASN A 94 20.11 -4.41 7.41
C ASN A 94 19.91 -2.91 7.16
N SER A 95 19.91 -2.46 5.93
CA SER A 95 19.81 -1.03 5.60
C SER A 95 18.57 -0.65 4.80
N ASN A 96 18.09 -1.54 3.91
CA ASN A 96 17.03 -1.23 2.96
C ASN A 96 15.64 -1.74 3.37
N VAL A 97 15.49 -2.37 4.55
CA VAL A 97 14.23 -3.03 4.94
C VAL A 97 13.86 -2.70 6.39
N VAL A 98 12.62 -2.30 6.60
CA VAL A 98 11.99 -2.20 7.94
C VAL A 98 10.60 -2.81 7.91
N ASN A 99 10.28 -3.65 8.92
CA ASN A 99 8.93 -4.17 9.12
C ASN A 99 8.02 -3.10 9.72
N THR A 100 6.79 -3.01 9.23
CA THR A 100 5.77 -2.06 9.67
C THR A 100 4.50 -2.77 10.12
N ILE A 101 3.65 -2.10 10.90
CA ILE A 101 2.35 -2.62 11.34
C ILE A 101 1.31 -2.42 10.24
N GLY A 102 1.55 -3.07 9.07
CA GLY A 102 0.87 -2.86 7.81
C GLY A 102 1.39 -1.62 7.06
N SER A 103 1.13 -1.53 5.74
CA SER A 103 1.61 -0.43 4.89
C SER A 103 1.06 0.93 5.29
N LYS A 104 -0.18 1.00 5.82
CA LYS A 104 -0.81 2.26 6.23
C LYS A 104 -0.07 2.94 7.40
N GLU A 105 0.34 2.19 8.41
CA GLU A 105 1.20 2.68 9.49
C GLU A 105 2.58 3.03 8.94
N GLY A 106 3.15 2.15 8.11
CA GLY A 106 4.44 2.37 7.48
C GLY A 106 4.50 3.67 6.69
N LEU A 107 3.46 3.96 5.88
CA LEU A 107 3.34 5.22 5.16
C LEU A 107 3.32 6.42 6.10
N THR A 108 2.47 6.38 7.13
CA THR A 108 2.35 7.50 8.08
C THR A 108 3.66 7.75 8.80
N HIS A 109 4.32 6.71 9.30
CA HIS A 109 5.61 6.83 9.97
C HIS A 109 6.73 7.28 9.02
N LEU A 110 6.73 6.81 7.76
CA LEU A 110 7.67 7.27 6.75
C LEU A 110 7.53 8.78 6.54
N LEU A 111 6.30 9.26 6.27
CA LEU A 111 6.07 10.69 6.03
C LEU A 111 6.41 11.54 7.25
N MET A 112 6.05 11.10 8.46
CA MET A 112 6.42 11.80 9.71
C MET A 112 7.93 11.84 9.94
N SER A 113 8.70 10.90 9.39
CA SER A 113 10.15 10.81 9.60
C SER A 113 10.98 11.54 8.54
N VAL A 114 10.42 11.79 7.33
CA VAL A 114 11.16 12.39 6.21
C VAL A 114 10.68 13.80 5.82
N LEU A 115 9.48 14.22 6.28
CA LEU A 115 8.91 15.53 5.96
C LEU A 115 9.05 16.50 7.13
N ASN A 116 9.31 17.76 6.80
CA ASN A 116 9.19 18.89 7.71
C ASN A 116 7.87 19.63 7.49
N PRO A 117 7.37 20.39 8.48
CA PRO A 117 6.23 21.27 8.27
C PRO A 117 6.44 22.21 7.07
N GLY A 118 5.44 22.26 6.18
CA GLY A 118 5.48 23.06 4.95
C GLY A 118 6.21 22.42 3.75
N ASP A 119 6.82 21.24 3.91
CA ASP A 119 7.32 20.49 2.75
C ASP A 119 6.17 20.15 1.81
N LYS A 120 6.41 20.21 0.50
CA LYS A 120 5.40 19.92 -0.51
C LYS A 120 5.46 18.48 -0.98
N VAL A 121 4.28 17.83 -0.98
CA VAL A 121 4.10 16.45 -1.41
C VAL A 121 3.11 16.42 -2.57
N VAL A 122 3.52 15.85 -3.69
CA VAL A 122 2.61 15.56 -4.80
C VAL A 122 1.91 14.24 -4.51
N VAL A 123 0.58 14.21 -4.66
CA VAL A 123 -0.27 13.03 -4.46
C VAL A 123 -1.19 12.81 -5.66
N GLN A 124 -1.50 11.56 -5.95
CA GLN A 124 -2.47 11.19 -6.97
C GLN A 124 -3.89 11.61 -6.56
N ASP A 125 -4.73 11.99 -7.54
CA ASP A 125 -6.16 12.24 -7.37
C ASP A 125 -6.94 11.66 -8.57
N PRO A 126 -7.93 10.76 -8.36
CA PRO A 126 -8.35 10.18 -7.07
C PRO A 126 -7.29 9.30 -6.41
N SER A 127 -7.43 9.02 -5.11
CA SER A 127 -6.47 8.21 -4.37
C SER A 127 -7.09 7.59 -3.12
N TYR A 128 -6.44 6.57 -2.56
CA TYR A 128 -6.83 6.01 -1.27
C TYR A 128 -6.71 7.07 -0.16
N PRO A 129 -7.71 7.23 0.73
CA PRO A 129 -7.77 8.37 1.65
C PRO A 129 -6.50 8.68 2.43
N ILE A 130 -5.75 7.66 2.87
CA ILE A 130 -4.51 7.90 3.65
C ILE A 130 -3.45 8.65 2.85
N HIS A 131 -3.44 8.55 1.52
CA HIS A 131 -2.49 9.26 0.67
C HIS A 131 -2.68 10.78 0.74
N HIS A 132 -3.93 11.23 0.97
CA HIS A 132 -4.22 12.65 1.19
C HIS A 132 -3.97 13.09 2.63
N PHE A 133 -4.24 12.20 3.61
CA PHE A 133 -4.23 12.59 5.03
C PHE A 133 -2.88 12.34 5.72
N ALA A 134 -2.08 11.36 5.32
CA ALA A 134 -0.78 11.12 5.94
C ALA A 134 0.21 12.30 5.77
N PRO A 135 0.29 12.99 4.60
CA PRO A 135 1.08 14.21 4.48
C PRO A 135 0.61 15.32 5.42
N LEU A 136 -0.71 15.49 5.60
CA LEU A 136 -1.26 16.49 6.52
C LEU A 136 -0.93 16.18 7.98
N ILE A 137 -0.94 14.89 8.37
CA ILE A 137 -0.48 14.46 9.71
C ILE A 137 0.98 14.85 9.92
N ALA A 138 1.81 14.74 8.89
CA ALA A 138 3.19 15.19 8.89
C ALA A 138 3.36 16.73 8.75
N ARG A 139 2.25 17.49 8.69
CA ARG A 139 2.20 18.96 8.49
C ARG A 139 2.79 19.43 7.16
N ALA A 140 2.77 18.57 6.16
CA ALA A 140 3.17 18.91 4.80
C ALA A 140 2.00 19.51 4.00
N GLU A 141 2.32 20.21 2.92
CA GLU A 141 1.36 20.70 1.93
C GLU A 141 1.17 19.70 0.81
N THR A 142 -0.05 19.42 0.38
CA THR A 142 -0.34 18.49 -0.71
C THR A 142 -0.65 19.23 -2.01
N ILE A 143 -0.08 18.72 -3.11
CA ILE A 143 -0.41 19.12 -4.49
C ILE A 143 -1.02 17.88 -5.15
N LYS A 144 -2.26 18.00 -5.60
CA LYS A 144 -2.98 16.90 -6.26
C LYS A 144 -2.69 16.89 -7.74
N VAL A 145 -2.47 15.71 -8.32
CA VAL A 145 -2.29 15.50 -9.76
C VAL A 145 -3.22 14.41 -10.23
N ASN A 146 -3.95 14.68 -11.33
CA ASN A 146 -4.86 13.69 -11.90
C ASN A 146 -4.07 12.48 -12.42
N CYS A 147 -4.47 11.27 -11.96
CA CYS A 147 -3.77 10.03 -12.29
C CYS A 147 -4.53 9.11 -13.27
N LEU A 148 -5.67 9.55 -13.79
CA LEU A 148 -6.50 8.70 -14.68
C LEU A 148 -5.85 8.46 -16.05
N GLU A 149 -4.94 9.33 -16.47
CA GLU A 149 -4.18 9.24 -17.71
C GLU A 149 -2.68 9.35 -17.44
N LYS A 150 -1.91 8.30 -17.75
CA LYS A 150 -0.47 8.19 -17.41
C LYS A 150 0.38 9.28 -18.06
N SER A 151 0.13 9.59 -19.34
CA SER A 151 0.87 10.61 -20.07
C SER A 151 0.57 12.03 -19.58
N ALA A 152 -0.69 12.30 -19.26
CA ALA A 152 -1.11 13.56 -18.65
C ALA A 152 -0.50 13.74 -17.26
N PHE A 153 -0.49 12.69 -16.45
CA PHE A 153 0.14 12.69 -15.12
C PHE A 153 1.62 13.10 -15.18
N LEU A 154 2.42 12.49 -16.07
CA LEU A 154 3.85 12.82 -16.22
C LEU A 154 4.04 14.25 -16.72
N THR A 155 3.20 14.72 -17.61
CA THR A 155 3.25 16.10 -18.14
C THR A 155 2.97 17.11 -17.03
N GLU A 156 1.87 16.93 -16.28
CA GLU A 156 1.47 17.81 -15.18
C GLU A 156 2.51 17.80 -14.07
N LEU A 157 3.03 16.61 -13.68
CA LEU A 157 4.10 16.48 -12.71
C LEU A 157 5.34 17.27 -13.13
N ASN A 158 5.79 17.13 -14.39
CA ASN A 158 6.96 17.85 -14.87
C ASN A 158 6.74 19.39 -14.89
N ASP A 159 5.52 19.86 -15.17
CA ASP A 159 5.20 21.30 -15.11
C ASP A 159 5.16 21.85 -13.68
N ILE A 160 4.74 21.04 -12.71
CA ILE A 160 4.83 21.36 -11.28
C ILE A 160 6.30 21.46 -10.87
N LEU A 161 7.12 20.48 -11.24
CA LEU A 161 8.54 20.40 -10.87
C LEU A 161 9.38 21.58 -11.41
N LYS A 162 9.02 22.12 -12.58
CA LYS A 162 9.66 23.35 -13.14
C LYS A 162 9.41 24.60 -12.29
N LYS A 163 8.30 24.64 -11.56
CA LYS A 163 7.81 25.83 -10.83
C LYS A 163 7.94 25.71 -9.32
N THR A 164 7.98 24.48 -8.81
CA THR A 164 7.82 24.19 -7.38
C THR A 164 8.78 23.09 -6.97
N LYS A 165 9.59 23.37 -5.95
CA LYS A 165 10.38 22.31 -5.31
C LYS A 165 9.45 21.45 -4.46
N ILE A 166 9.38 20.16 -4.75
CA ILE A 166 8.70 19.19 -3.92
C ILE A 166 9.70 18.37 -3.11
N LYS A 167 9.29 17.85 -1.98
CA LYS A 167 10.07 16.93 -1.16
C LYS A 167 9.80 15.48 -1.51
N LEU A 168 8.56 15.17 -1.90
CA LEU A 168 8.11 13.79 -2.07
C LEU A 168 6.99 13.70 -3.11
N LEU A 169 7.02 12.66 -3.92
CA LEU A 169 5.93 12.18 -4.74
C LEU A 169 5.36 10.89 -4.13
N LEU A 170 4.08 10.88 -3.79
CA LEU A 170 3.37 9.72 -3.28
C LEU A 170 2.45 9.14 -4.36
N ILE A 171 2.74 7.93 -4.78
CA ILE A 171 1.97 7.18 -5.77
C ILE A 171 1.54 5.81 -5.22
N SER A 172 0.62 5.16 -5.91
CA SER A 172 0.21 3.79 -5.66
C SER A 172 -0.06 3.11 -6.99
N PHE A 173 0.70 2.07 -7.33
CA PHE A 173 0.44 1.22 -8.48
C PHE A 173 0.80 -0.24 -8.14
N PRO A 174 -0.14 -1.20 -8.35
CA PRO A 174 -1.52 -1.06 -8.86
C PRO A 174 -2.38 -0.15 -7.98
N HIS A 175 -3.20 0.67 -8.65
CA HIS A 175 -3.83 1.83 -8.02
C HIS A 175 -5.17 1.52 -7.32
N ASN A 176 -5.32 2.01 -6.10
CA ASN A 176 -6.58 2.07 -5.38
C ASN A 176 -7.11 3.52 -5.39
N PRO A 177 -8.30 3.83 -6.01
CA PRO A 177 -9.36 2.88 -6.40
C PRO A 177 -9.43 2.55 -7.90
N THR A 178 -8.65 3.18 -8.77
CA THR A 178 -8.88 3.16 -10.22
C THR A 178 -8.40 1.90 -10.93
N THR A 179 -7.74 0.99 -10.23
CA THR A 179 -7.17 -0.26 -10.76
C THR A 179 -6.04 -0.09 -11.79
N LEU A 180 -5.65 1.14 -12.09
CA LEU A 180 -4.58 1.42 -13.04
C LEU A 180 -3.27 0.72 -12.67
N THR A 181 -2.62 0.19 -13.69
CA THR A 181 -1.26 -0.35 -13.63
C THR A 181 -0.33 0.47 -14.49
N VAL A 182 0.96 0.38 -14.25
CA VAL A 182 2.01 1.01 -15.03
C VAL A 182 3.04 -0.03 -15.48
N ASP A 183 3.76 0.31 -16.52
CA ASP A 183 4.92 -0.45 -16.98
C ASP A 183 6.24 0.07 -16.37
N GLN A 184 7.34 -0.61 -16.65
CA GLN A 184 8.65 -0.21 -16.15
C GLN A 184 9.09 1.14 -16.73
N ILE A 185 8.73 1.46 -17.99
CA ILE A 185 9.10 2.72 -18.67
C ILE A 185 8.50 3.92 -17.94
N PHE A 186 7.30 3.78 -17.39
CA PHE A 186 6.69 4.83 -16.58
C PHE A 186 7.51 5.09 -15.30
N TYR A 187 7.96 4.05 -14.62
CA TYR A 187 8.83 4.20 -13.44
C TYR A 187 10.21 4.74 -13.78
N ASP A 188 10.81 4.33 -14.91
CA ASP A 188 12.06 4.90 -15.40
C ASP A 188 11.95 6.42 -15.55
N SER A 189 10.86 6.87 -16.19
CA SER A 189 10.59 8.32 -16.35
C SER A 189 10.42 9.05 -15.00
N LEU A 190 9.79 8.42 -14.02
CA LEU A 190 9.65 9.01 -12.69
C LEU A 190 10.97 9.11 -11.94
N VAL A 191 11.82 8.08 -12.04
CA VAL A 191 13.14 8.07 -11.39
C VAL A 191 14.05 9.13 -12.03
N GLU A 192 14.04 9.27 -13.37
CA GLU A 192 14.76 10.35 -14.07
C GLU A 192 14.33 11.75 -13.57
N LEU A 193 13.04 11.96 -13.35
CA LEU A 193 12.55 13.22 -12.77
C LEU A 193 13.01 13.39 -11.31
N ALA A 194 13.00 12.30 -10.51
CA ALA A 194 13.43 12.34 -9.13
C ALA A 194 14.92 12.65 -8.99
N GLU A 195 15.76 12.07 -9.85
CA GLU A 195 17.19 12.39 -9.94
C GLU A 195 17.41 13.87 -10.32
N LYS A 196 16.71 14.33 -11.36
CA LYS A 196 16.84 15.68 -11.89
C LYS A 196 16.43 16.77 -10.89
N TYR A 197 15.33 16.55 -10.16
CA TYR A 197 14.73 17.55 -9.27
C TYR A 197 14.97 17.27 -7.78
N ASN A 198 15.63 16.15 -7.46
CA ASN A 198 16.04 15.72 -6.11
C ASN A 198 14.85 15.61 -5.12
N PHE A 199 13.93 14.71 -5.39
CA PHE A 199 12.82 14.35 -4.50
C PHE A 199 12.73 12.84 -4.27
N LEU A 200 12.02 12.41 -3.23
CA LEU A 200 11.76 11.00 -2.92
C LEU A 200 10.45 10.54 -3.58
N ILE A 201 10.45 9.36 -4.18
CA ILE A 201 9.24 8.69 -4.65
C ILE A 201 8.85 7.62 -3.63
N VAL A 202 7.60 7.65 -3.17
CA VAL A 202 7.02 6.61 -2.33
C VAL A 202 5.90 5.94 -3.09
N ASN A 203 6.03 4.63 -3.35
CA ASN A 203 5.00 3.83 -3.99
C ASN A 203 4.31 2.94 -2.95
N ASP A 204 2.99 3.14 -2.73
CA ASP A 204 2.17 2.19 -1.98
C ASP A 204 1.89 0.98 -2.87
N PHE A 205 2.66 -0.07 -2.66
CA PHE A 205 2.70 -1.30 -3.47
C PHE A 205 1.88 -2.43 -2.85
N ALA A 206 0.81 -2.09 -2.11
CA ALA A 206 -0.01 -3.04 -1.37
C ALA A 206 -0.73 -4.08 -2.25
N TYR A 207 -0.88 -3.83 -3.55
CA TYR A 207 -1.54 -4.72 -4.51
C TYR A 207 -0.56 -5.41 -5.48
N SER A 208 0.73 -5.40 -5.21
CA SER A 208 1.78 -6.02 -6.03
C SER A 208 1.54 -7.49 -6.37
N ASP A 209 0.91 -8.22 -5.46
CA ASP A 209 0.69 -9.66 -5.58
C ASP A 209 -0.74 -10.03 -6.04
N ILE A 210 -1.61 -9.05 -6.31
CA ILE A 210 -2.95 -9.28 -6.86
C ILE A 210 -2.98 -8.78 -8.31
N TYR A 211 -2.71 -9.68 -9.24
CA TYR A 211 -2.67 -9.39 -10.68
C TYR A 211 -3.19 -10.56 -11.50
N PHE A 212 -3.58 -10.29 -12.75
CA PHE A 212 -4.27 -11.23 -13.62
C PHE A 212 -3.48 -11.46 -14.91
N GLU A 213 -3.73 -12.60 -15.57
CA GLU A 213 -3.20 -12.95 -16.90
C GLU A 213 -1.66 -12.90 -17.03
N GLY A 214 -0.95 -13.10 -15.90
CA GLY A 214 0.50 -13.08 -15.89
C GLY A 214 1.15 -11.68 -15.96
N ASN A 215 0.34 -10.62 -15.98
CA ASN A 215 0.80 -9.23 -16.04
C ASN A 215 1.27 -8.73 -14.66
N LYS A 216 2.37 -9.31 -14.17
CA LYS A 216 2.94 -8.92 -12.87
C LYS A 216 3.31 -7.44 -12.84
N PRO A 217 2.80 -6.65 -11.87
CA PRO A 217 3.19 -5.25 -11.74
C PRO A 217 4.69 -5.09 -11.51
N PRO A 218 5.37 -4.17 -12.22
CA PRO A 218 6.79 -3.90 -11.98
C PRO A 218 7.01 -3.22 -10.64
N SER A 219 8.21 -3.33 -10.09
CA SER A 219 8.64 -2.57 -8.92
C SER A 219 9.26 -1.24 -9.33
N LEU A 220 8.93 -0.16 -8.62
CA LEU A 220 9.60 1.13 -8.75
C LEU A 220 11.11 1.00 -8.48
N LEU A 221 11.49 0.13 -7.52
CA LEU A 221 12.89 -0.06 -7.15
C LEU A 221 13.74 -0.65 -8.28
N SER A 222 13.12 -1.34 -9.25
CA SER A 222 13.83 -1.85 -10.43
C SER A 222 14.34 -0.73 -11.33
N SER A 223 13.71 0.46 -11.33
CA SER A 223 14.17 1.66 -12.05
C SER A 223 15.26 2.42 -11.28
N ASP A 224 15.25 2.40 -9.95
CA ASP A 224 16.21 3.11 -9.09
C ASP A 224 17.34 2.17 -8.64
N LYS A 225 18.26 1.86 -9.53
CA LYS A 225 19.32 0.85 -9.32
C LYS A 225 20.18 1.09 -8.07
N ASN A 226 20.32 2.34 -7.65
CA ASN A 226 21.10 2.73 -6.48
C ASN A 226 20.25 2.99 -5.24
N LEU A 227 18.93 2.82 -5.32
CA LEU A 227 17.95 3.05 -4.25
C LEU A 227 18.10 4.46 -3.60
N GLN A 228 18.36 5.48 -4.44
CA GLN A 228 18.59 6.84 -3.97
C GLN A 228 17.31 7.65 -3.79
N HIS A 229 16.31 7.38 -4.62
CA HIS A 229 15.10 8.21 -4.75
C HIS A 229 13.80 7.45 -4.49
N SER A 230 13.84 6.17 -4.12
CA SER A 230 12.65 5.34 -4.06
C SER A 230 12.47 4.59 -2.74
N VAL A 231 11.20 4.52 -2.30
CA VAL A 231 10.73 3.63 -1.24
C VAL A 231 9.43 2.98 -1.68
N GLU A 232 9.29 1.68 -1.49
CA GLU A 232 8.04 0.95 -1.65
C GLU A 232 7.48 0.49 -0.31
N LEU A 233 6.14 0.55 -0.19
CA LEU A 233 5.39 0.05 0.95
C LEU A 233 4.71 -1.25 0.55
N TYR A 234 5.34 -2.37 0.87
CA TYR A 234 4.80 -3.70 0.60
C TYR A 234 3.97 -4.22 1.77
N SER A 235 2.96 -5.06 1.51
CA SER A 235 2.07 -5.60 2.54
C SER A 235 1.63 -7.03 2.27
N LEU A 236 1.65 -7.88 3.30
CA LEU A 236 1.06 -9.23 3.26
C LEU A 236 -0.47 -9.21 3.32
N THR A 237 -1.07 -8.05 3.53
CA THR A 237 -2.53 -7.87 3.71
C THR A 237 -3.34 -8.48 2.58
N LYS A 238 -2.91 -8.26 1.32
CA LYS A 238 -3.69 -8.61 0.13
C LYS A 238 -3.23 -9.93 -0.48
N GLY A 239 -1.97 -10.02 -0.89
CA GLY A 239 -1.43 -11.21 -1.56
C GLY A 239 -1.39 -12.48 -0.70
N TYR A 240 -1.41 -12.35 0.62
CA TYR A 240 -1.40 -13.49 1.54
C TYR A 240 -2.65 -13.58 2.42
N SER A 241 -3.68 -12.76 2.14
CA SER A 241 -4.91 -12.71 2.93
C SER A 241 -4.66 -12.51 4.45
N MET A 242 -3.70 -11.65 4.79
CA MET A 242 -3.26 -11.41 6.17
C MET A 242 -3.68 -10.01 6.67
N ALA A 243 -4.91 -9.57 6.38
CA ALA A 243 -5.37 -8.22 6.71
C ALA A 243 -5.33 -7.91 8.21
N GLY A 244 -5.81 -8.82 9.04
CA GLY A 244 -5.83 -8.68 10.51
C GLY A 244 -4.47 -8.83 11.18
N TRP A 245 -3.47 -9.39 10.50
CA TRP A 245 -2.14 -9.67 11.05
C TRP A 245 -1.26 -8.43 11.15
N ARG A 246 -1.58 -7.38 10.37
CA ARG A 246 -0.89 -6.10 10.38
C ARG A 246 0.61 -6.22 10.08
N VAL A 247 0.97 -6.88 8.98
CA VAL A 247 2.37 -7.02 8.53
C VAL A 247 2.57 -6.32 7.20
N GLY A 248 3.53 -5.40 7.18
CA GLY A 248 3.99 -4.69 6.00
C GLY A 248 5.47 -4.33 6.12
N PHE A 249 5.98 -3.67 5.11
CA PHE A 249 7.38 -3.27 5.02
C PHE A 249 7.49 -1.91 4.36
N ALA A 250 8.49 -1.13 4.77
CA ALA A 250 9.05 -0.09 3.93
C ALA A 250 10.42 -0.58 3.44
N VAL A 251 10.61 -0.56 2.12
CA VAL A 251 11.83 -1.07 1.47
C VAL A 251 12.36 -0.04 0.46
N GLY A 252 13.67 0.06 0.31
CA GLY A 252 14.31 0.96 -0.66
C GLY A 252 15.38 1.83 -0.04
N ASN A 253 15.31 3.15 -0.23
CA ASN A 253 16.29 4.11 0.22
C ASN A 253 16.72 3.92 1.69
N ALA A 254 18.02 3.72 1.93
CA ALA A 254 18.55 3.37 3.25
C ALA A 254 18.34 4.47 4.30
N ASP A 255 18.44 5.74 3.92
CA ASP A 255 18.27 6.85 4.85
C ASP A 255 16.80 6.99 5.27
N ALA A 256 15.86 6.82 4.34
CA ALA A 256 14.44 6.81 4.63
C ALA A 256 14.06 5.64 5.55
N VAL A 257 14.59 4.43 5.27
CA VAL A 257 14.40 3.24 6.13
C VAL A 257 14.99 3.44 7.52
N ALA A 258 16.16 4.06 7.62
CA ALA A 258 16.79 4.39 8.90
C ALA A 258 15.95 5.41 9.69
N ALA A 259 15.40 6.42 9.02
CA ALA A 259 14.52 7.42 9.65
C ALA A 259 13.24 6.77 10.22
N VAL A 260 12.56 5.91 9.46
CA VAL A 260 11.40 5.14 9.94
C VAL A 260 11.79 4.25 11.12
N THR A 261 12.91 3.53 11.01
CA THR A 261 13.39 2.63 12.08
C THR A 261 13.64 3.43 13.37
N LYS A 262 14.24 4.61 13.26
CA LYS A 262 14.48 5.48 14.41
C LYS A 262 13.17 5.95 15.03
N LEU A 263 12.20 6.42 14.23
CA LEU A 263 10.90 6.83 14.72
C LEU A 263 10.18 5.68 15.44
N LYS A 264 10.13 4.49 14.84
CA LYS A 264 9.51 3.29 15.41
C LYS A 264 10.13 2.90 16.75
N SER A 265 11.43 3.07 16.95
CA SER A 265 12.06 2.76 18.23
C SER A 265 11.59 3.62 19.41
N TYR A 266 10.97 4.77 19.14
CA TYR A 266 10.36 5.63 20.15
C TYR A 266 8.85 5.47 20.28
N ILE A 267 8.19 4.84 19.29
CA ILE A 267 6.73 4.77 19.24
C ILE A 267 6.21 3.37 19.59
N ASP A 268 6.72 2.28 18.99
CA ASP A 268 6.00 1.00 18.98
C ASP A 268 6.82 -0.27 19.26
N TYR A 269 8.10 -0.30 19.22
CA TYR A 269 8.95 -1.52 19.30
C TYR A 269 8.60 -2.64 18.30
N GLY A 270 7.74 -2.36 17.29
CA GLY A 270 7.41 -3.28 16.21
C GLY A 270 6.33 -4.32 16.54
N THR A 271 6.16 -5.25 15.60
CA THR A 271 5.11 -6.28 15.63
C THR A 271 5.47 -7.43 16.58
N PHE A 272 4.47 -8.06 17.19
CA PHE A 272 4.61 -9.27 18.02
C PHE A 272 5.42 -10.37 17.29
N GLN A 273 6.46 -10.89 17.94
CA GLN A 273 7.46 -11.75 17.29
C GLN A 273 6.89 -13.02 16.64
N PRO A 274 5.91 -13.73 17.21
CA PRO A 274 5.27 -14.87 16.55
C PRO A 274 4.61 -14.53 15.21
N ILE A 275 4.02 -13.35 15.09
CA ILE A 275 3.45 -12.87 13.80
C ILE A 275 4.57 -12.71 12.76
N GLN A 276 5.70 -12.15 13.15
CA GLN A 276 6.85 -11.97 12.26
C GLN A 276 7.42 -13.31 11.79
N ILE A 277 7.55 -14.30 12.69
CA ILE A 277 8.03 -15.64 12.34
C ILE A 277 7.05 -16.35 11.40
N ALA A 278 5.75 -16.27 11.66
CA ALA A 278 4.74 -16.83 10.78
C ALA A 278 4.72 -16.15 9.39
N SER A 279 4.94 -14.83 9.35
CA SER A 279 5.06 -14.08 8.09
C SER A 279 6.30 -14.46 7.28
N THR A 280 7.38 -14.88 7.95
CA THR A 280 8.56 -15.41 7.27
C THR A 280 8.25 -16.71 6.52
N VAL A 281 7.38 -17.58 7.09
CA VAL A 281 6.89 -18.78 6.40
C VAL A 281 6.05 -18.40 5.18
N ALA A 282 5.17 -17.41 5.29
CA ALA A 282 4.39 -16.93 4.15
C ALA A 282 5.29 -16.51 2.98
N LEU A 283 6.36 -15.76 3.23
CA LEU A 283 7.26 -15.24 2.21
C LEU A 283 8.18 -16.31 1.61
N ASN A 284 8.63 -17.29 2.41
CA ASN A 284 9.63 -18.27 1.98
C ASN A 284 9.02 -19.56 1.41
N GLU A 285 7.80 -19.92 1.80
CA GLU A 285 7.24 -21.25 1.49
C GLU A 285 5.95 -21.20 0.67
N LEU A 286 5.36 -20.01 0.46
CA LEU A 286 4.03 -19.87 -0.14
C LEU A 286 4.04 -18.91 -1.34
N ASP A 287 5.01 -19.04 -2.21
CA ASP A 287 5.14 -18.17 -3.40
C ASP A 287 3.92 -18.25 -4.35
N GLU A 288 3.28 -19.42 -4.43
CA GLU A 288 2.13 -19.65 -5.31
C GLU A 288 0.80 -19.17 -4.68
N TYR A 289 0.74 -18.99 -3.37
CA TYR A 289 -0.51 -18.64 -2.68
C TYR A 289 -1.13 -17.30 -3.14
N PRO A 290 -0.36 -16.24 -3.39
CA PRO A 290 -0.89 -15.02 -4.00
C PRO A 290 -1.54 -15.25 -5.37
N PHE A 291 -1.02 -16.17 -6.16
CA PHE A 291 -1.60 -16.54 -7.45
C PHE A 291 -2.94 -17.29 -7.29
N GLU A 292 -3.03 -18.22 -6.33
CA GLU A 292 -4.28 -18.92 -6.00
C GLU A 292 -5.37 -17.91 -5.60
N LEU A 293 -5.04 -16.93 -4.74
CA LEU A 293 -5.95 -15.87 -4.35
C LEU A 293 -6.35 -14.97 -5.53
N SER A 294 -5.40 -14.63 -6.39
CA SER A 294 -5.64 -13.80 -7.57
C SER A 294 -6.59 -14.49 -8.56
N THR A 295 -6.54 -15.81 -8.68
CA THR A 295 -7.47 -16.58 -9.52
C THR A 295 -8.91 -16.39 -9.06
N VAL A 296 -9.18 -16.48 -7.75
CA VAL A 296 -10.52 -16.25 -7.19
C VAL A 296 -10.97 -14.81 -7.41
N TYR A 297 -10.08 -13.82 -7.22
CA TYR A 297 -10.42 -12.41 -7.47
C TYR A 297 -10.67 -12.15 -8.96
N LYS A 298 -9.96 -12.83 -9.87
CA LYS A 298 -10.21 -12.77 -11.31
C LYS A 298 -11.63 -13.23 -11.67
N GLU A 299 -12.04 -14.40 -11.20
CA GLU A 299 -13.38 -14.94 -11.44
C GLU A 299 -14.46 -13.98 -10.92
N ARG A 300 -14.30 -13.44 -9.73
CA ARG A 300 -15.22 -12.44 -9.16
C ARG A 300 -15.28 -11.16 -9.97
N ARG A 301 -14.11 -10.66 -10.43
CA ARG A 301 -14.02 -9.47 -11.28
C ARG A 301 -14.77 -9.69 -12.59
N GLU A 302 -14.54 -10.81 -13.26
CA GLU A 302 -15.17 -11.13 -14.55
C GLU A 302 -16.69 -11.11 -14.42
N LEU A 303 -17.24 -11.75 -13.39
CA LEU A 303 -18.68 -11.76 -13.12
C LEU A 303 -19.23 -10.33 -12.88
N VAL A 304 -18.56 -9.52 -12.07
CA VAL A 304 -18.98 -8.15 -11.78
C VAL A 304 -18.91 -7.27 -13.03
N VAL A 305 -17.83 -7.38 -13.81
CA VAL A 305 -17.63 -6.58 -15.03
C VAL A 305 -18.69 -6.90 -16.08
N GLU A 306 -19.01 -8.18 -16.29
CA GLU A 306 -20.07 -8.61 -17.19
C GLU A 306 -21.40 -7.94 -16.84
N HIS A 307 -21.85 -8.06 -15.59
CA HIS A 307 -23.12 -7.51 -15.16
C HIS A 307 -23.15 -5.97 -15.15
N LEU A 308 -22.03 -5.30 -14.86
CA LEU A 308 -21.97 -3.85 -14.95
C LEU A 308 -22.08 -3.36 -16.39
N LYS A 309 -21.49 -4.08 -17.36
CA LYS A 309 -21.61 -3.76 -18.80
C LYS A 309 -23.06 -3.92 -19.27
N ASP A 310 -23.77 -4.95 -18.81
CA ASP A 310 -25.21 -5.16 -19.11
C ASP A 310 -26.10 -4.03 -18.56
N LEU A 311 -25.62 -3.29 -17.57
CA LEU A 311 -26.29 -2.14 -16.97
C LEU A 311 -25.81 -0.78 -17.54
N ASP A 312 -25.11 -0.76 -18.66
CA ASP A 312 -24.55 0.41 -19.35
C ASP A 312 -23.43 1.14 -18.60
N PHE A 313 -22.76 0.50 -17.60
CA PHE A 313 -21.58 1.07 -17.00
C PHE A 313 -20.39 1.02 -17.96
N ILE A 314 -19.58 2.07 -18.00
CA ILE A 314 -18.32 2.04 -18.71
C ILE A 314 -17.25 1.57 -17.73
N VAL A 315 -16.88 0.29 -17.84
CA VAL A 315 -15.93 -0.35 -16.94
C VAL A 315 -14.52 -0.21 -17.49
N GLN A 316 -13.59 0.26 -16.66
CA GLN A 316 -12.17 0.27 -16.97
C GLN A 316 -11.62 -1.17 -16.87
N GLU A 317 -10.89 -1.59 -17.88
CA GLU A 317 -10.15 -2.86 -17.81
C GLU A 317 -9.07 -2.80 -16.73
N SER A 318 -8.90 -3.92 -16.04
CA SER A 318 -8.02 -4.01 -14.88
C SER A 318 -7.18 -5.29 -14.95
N ASP A 319 -5.86 -5.13 -14.92
CA ASP A 319 -4.90 -6.24 -14.86
C ASP A 319 -4.54 -6.62 -13.42
N ALA A 320 -4.99 -5.86 -12.44
CA ALA A 320 -4.58 -6.02 -11.04
C ALA A 320 -5.64 -5.48 -10.07
N THR A 321 -5.41 -5.71 -8.79
CA THR A 321 -6.23 -5.31 -7.64
C THR A 321 -7.49 -6.16 -7.45
N MET A 322 -8.22 -5.90 -6.38
CA MET A 322 -9.50 -6.52 -6.05
C MET A 322 -10.68 -5.54 -6.24
N PHE A 323 -10.48 -4.50 -7.06
CA PHE A 323 -11.47 -3.46 -7.34
C PHE A 323 -11.97 -3.56 -8.77
N VAL A 324 -13.14 -2.96 -9.00
CA VAL A 324 -13.66 -2.63 -10.33
C VAL A 324 -13.95 -1.13 -10.34
N TRP A 325 -13.38 -0.42 -11.31
CA TRP A 325 -13.58 1.00 -11.52
C TRP A 325 -14.49 1.22 -12.73
N ALA A 326 -15.62 1.87 -12.51
CA ALA A 326 -16.60 2.07 -13.57
C ALA A 326 -17.22 3.46 -13.51
N LYS A 327 -17.44 4.05 -14.67
CA LYS A 327 -18.19 5.30 -14.80
C LYS A 327 -19.69 4.98 -14.80
N LEU A 328 -20.44 5.74 -14.03
CA LEU A 328 -21.91 5.64 -13.99
C LEU A 328 -22.51 5.94 -15.37
N PRO A 329 -23.59 5.23 -15.76
CA PRO A 329 -24.40 5.61 -16.91
C PRO A 329 -24.97 7.02 -16.77
N GLU A 330 -25.18 7.71 -17.91
CA GLU A 330 -25.72 9.10 -17.92
C GLU A 330 -27.12 9.23 -17.31
N LYS A 331 -27.85 8.13 -17.20
CA LYS A 331 -29.21 8.09 -16.63
C LYS A 331 -29.26 8.18 -15.09
N PHE A 332 -28.13 8.20 -14.39
CA PHE A 332 -28.06 8.31 -12.91
C PHE A 332 -27.55 9.66 -12.43
#